data_d34a9f5aa8fcf90ab919619777fc865d
#
_entry.id   d34a9f5aa8fcf90ab919619777fc865d
#
_cell.length_a   1.000
_cell.length_b   1.000
_cell.length_c   1.000
_cell.angle_alpha   90.00
_cell.angle_beta   90.00
_cell.angle_gamma   90.00
#
_symmetry.space_group_name_H-M   'P 1'
#
loop_
_entity.id
_entity.type
_entity.pdbx_description
1 polymer ?
#
loop_
_entity_poly.entity_id
_entity_poly.type
_entity_poly.pdbx_seq_one_letter_code
_entity_poly.pdbx_strand_id
1 'polypeptide(L)'
;IVRKYREEFAGDARNVWFGLSADGINPFGEQSKNHGTWPVTLCMYNLPPWLCMKRKFIMMSVLIQGPKQPGNDIDVYLRPLVEELLQLWNGTGVRAWDEHMGKEFDLKALLFVTINDWPALSNLSGQTNKGYRACTHCLDDTDSIYLDNCRKNVYLGHRRFLPSRHPIRKKGKHFKGEADHRTEPRHRTGADVNDMVKDLKVVFAKGPGRQPVPNGREKF
;
A
#
# COMPACT_ATOMS: atom_id res chain seq x y z
N ILE A 1 6.33 -14.91 6.11
CA ILE A 1 7.19 -14.25 5.11
C ILE A 1 8.50 -13.86 5.77
N VAL A 2 8.51 -13.00 6.79
CA VAL A 2 9.74 -12.51 7.43
C VAL A 2 10.67 -13.64 7.92
N ARG A 3 10.14 -14.74 8.49
CA ARG A 3 10.97 -15.86 8.93
C ARG A 3 11.68 -16.59 7.77
N LYS A 4 10.99 -16.80 6.64
CA LYS A 4 11.55 -17.51 5.48
C LYS A 4 12.69 -16.72 4.82
N TYR A 5 12.51 -15.42 4.67
CA TYR A 5 13.49 -14.57 3.98
C TYR A 5 14.54 -13.97 4.91
N ARG A 6 14.32 -14.04 6.23
CA ARG A 6 15.27 -13.51 7.22
C ARG A 6 16.63 -14.22 7.16
N GLU A 7 16.65 -15.51 6.92
CA GLU A 7 17.90 -16.27 6.83
C GLU A 7 18.69 -15.91 5.56
N GLU A 8 18.02 -15.83 4.40
CA GLU A 8 18.67 -15.43 3.15
C GLU A 8 19.16 -13.98 3.18
N PHE A 9 18.35 -13.05 3.68
CA PHE A 9 18.70 -11.64 3.74
C PHE A 9 19.58 -11.27 4.93
N ALA A 10 19.52 -12.00 6.03
CA ALA A 10 20.39 -11.78 7.20
C ALA A 10 21.79 -12.37 7.02
N GLY A 11 22.01 -13.19 6.00
CA GLY A 11 23.31 -13.77 5.69
C GLY A 11 24.37 -12.73 5.29
N ASP A 12 23.96 -11.59 4.74
CA ASP A 12 24.84 -10.48 4.46
C ASP A 12 24.20 -9.16 4.99
N ALA A 13 24.92 -8.50 5.91
CA ALA A 13 24.46 -7.25 6.53
C ALA A 13 24.30 -6.08 5.53
N ARG A 14 24.85 -6.21 4.32
CA ARG A 14 24.73 -5.21 3.24
C ARG A 14 23.44 -5.33 2.46
N ASN A 15 22.68 -6.40 2.63
CA ASN A 15 21.36 -6.56 2.01
C ASN A 15 20.39 -5.49 2.52
N VAL A 16 19.62 -4.89 1.62
CA VAL A 16 18.83 -3.68 1.90
C VAL A 16 17.36 -3.99 2.12
N TRP A 17 16.80 -3.39 3.16
CA TRP A 17 15.38 -3.46 3.49
C TRP A 17 14.72 -2.12 3.19
N PHE A 18 13.85 -2.07 2.19
CA PHE A 18 13.15 -0.87 1.79
C PHE A 18 11.72 -0.81 2.32
N GLY A 19 11.33 0.39 2.76
CA GLY A 19 9.93 0.79 2.84
C GLY A 19 9.62 1.74 1.70
N LEU A 20 8.52 1.51 0.98
CA LEU A 20 8.05 2.38 -0.09
C LEU A 20 6.92 3.25 0.43
N SER A 21 6.97 4.55 0.18
CA SER A 21 5.87 5.48 0.42
C SER A 21 5.52 6.22 -0.85
N ALA A 22 4.23 6.35 -1.13
CA ALA A 22 3.71 7.15 -2.21
C ALA A 22 2.53 7.96 -1.71
N ASP A 23 2.53 9.25 -1.98
CA ASP A 23 1.44 10.16 -1.60
C ASP A 23 1.34 11.32 -2.58
N GLY A 24 0.14 11.87 -2.72
CA GLY A 24 -0.12 13.03 -3.55
C GLY A 24 0.10 14.34 -2.79
N ILE A 25 1.01 15.16 -3.28
CA ILE A 25 1.23 16.50 -2.73
C ILE A 25 0.84 17.57 -3.75
N ASN A 26 0.39 18.71 -3.25
CA ASN A 26 0.24 19.91 -4.06
C ASN A 26 1.42 20.85 -3.80
N PRO A 27 2.41 20.91 -4.69
CA PRO A 27 3.61 21.75 -4.49
C PRO A 27 3.34 23.26 -4.57
N PHE A 28 2.19 23.65 -5.09
CA PHE A 28 1.80 25.06 -5.28
C PHE A 28 0.82 25.56 -4.20
N GLY A 29 0.48 24.75 -3.22
CA GLY A 29 -0.45 25.09 -2.14
C GLY A 29 -1.79 25.57 -2.66
N GLU A 30 -2.28 26.72 -2.12
CA GLU A 30 -3.57 27.29 -2.53
C GLU A 30 -3.55 27.96 -3.91
N GLN A 31 -2.40 28.22 -4.49
CA GLN A 31 -2.26 28.90 -5.78
C GLN A 31 -2.72 28.03 -6.95
N SER A 32 -2.74 26.72 -6.80
CA SER A 32 -3.26 25.80 -7.81
C SER A 32 -4.04 24.67 -7.15
N LYS A 33 -5.36 24.79 -7.09
CA LYS A 33 -6.24 23.80 -6.42
C LYS A 33 -6.26 22.41 -7.09
N ASN A 34 -5.78 22.29 -8.33
CA ASN A 34 -5.94 21.09 -9.14
C ASN A 34 -4.59 20.48 -9.59
N HIS A 35 -3.49 20.80 -8.93
CA HIS A 35 -2.18 20.24 -9.29
C HIS A 35 -1.72 19.24 -8.23
N GLY A 36 -1.70 17.96 -8.59
CA GLY A 36 -1.18 16.90 -7.74
C GLY A 36 0.08 16.30 -8.32
N THR A 37 1.19 16.38 -7.57
CA THR A 37 2.43 15.68 -7.88
C THR A 37 2.56 14.51 -6.93
N TRP A 38 3.03 13.35 -7.42
CA TRP A 38 3.16 12.14 -6.63
C TRP A 38 4.62 11.69 -6.53
N PRO A 39 5.33 12.06 -5.47
CA PRO A 39 6.62 11.48 -5.15
C PRO A 39 6.45 10.05 -4.65
N VAL A 40 7.30 9.16 -5.15
CA VAL A 40 7.48 7.81 -4.64
C VAL A 40 8.84 7.74 -3.98
N THR A 41 8.87 7.43 -2.72
CA THR A 41 10.09 7.44 -1.93
C THR A 41 10.41 6.07 -1.35
N LEU A 42 11.69 5.78 -1.24
CA LEU A 42 12.22 4.59 -0.57
C LEU A 42 12.95 5.00 0.70
N CYS A 43 12.60 4.34 1.79
CA CYS A 43 13.24 4.49 3.09
C CYS A 43 14.05 3.21 3.39
N MET A 44 15.32 3.36 3.75
CA MET A 44 16.20 2.23 4.07
C MET A 44 16.10 1.88 5.56
N TYR A 45 15.51 0.73 5.87
CA TYR A 45 15.33 0.28 7.25
C TYR A 45 16.58 -0.37 7.89
N ASN A 46 17.65 -0.52 7.14
CA ASN A 46 18.97 -0.89 7.71
C ASN A 46 19.53 0.21 8.61
N LEU A 47 19.13 1.44 8.37
CA LEU A 47 19.55 2.59 9.18
C LEU A 47 18.81 2.61 10.52
N PRO A 48 19.46 3.12 11.58
CA PRO A 48 18.80 3.36 12.85
C PRO A 48 17.54 4.23 12.69
N PRO A 49 16.48 4.03 13.50
CA PRO A 49 15.21 4.75 13.36
C PRO A 49 15.32 6.27 13.33
N TRP A 50 16.28 6.84 14.05
CA TRP A 50 16.54 8.28 14.07
C TRP A 50 17.25 8.83 12.81
N LEU A 51 17.72 7.95 11.94
CA LEU A 51 18.35 8.30 10.66
C LEU A 51 17.46 7.98 9.46
N CYS A 52 16.82 6.81 9.44
CA CYS A 52 16.09 6.33 8.28
C CYS A 52 14.99 7.27 7.80
N MET A 53 14.38 8.04 8.71
CA MET A 53 13.33 9.02 8.40
C MET A 53 13.85 10.45 8.17
N LYS A 54 15.17 10.66 8.23
CA LYS A 54 15.73 11.99 7.90
C LYS A 54 15.77 12.20 6.39
N ARG A 55 15.39 13.38 5.94
CA ARG A 55 15.31 13.78 4.52
C ARG A 55 16.53 13.34 3.68
N LYS A 56 17.75 13.47 4.22
CA LYS A 56 18.98 13.12 3.50
C LYS A 56 19.17 11.63 3.25
N PHE A 57 18.39 10.77 3.94
CA PHE A 57 18.46 9.31 3.82
C PHE A 57 17.21 8.71 3.16
N ILE A 58 16.23 9.53 2.80
CA ILE A 58 15.07 9.11 2.02
C ILE A 58 15.41 9.31 0.55
N MET A 59 15.32 8.24 -0.21
CA MET A 59 15.54 8.27 -1.66
C MET A 59 14.23 8.60 -2.36
N MET A 60 14.19 9.65 -3.18
CA MET A 60 13.11 9.89 -4.12
C MET A 60 13.38 9.04 -5.37
N SER A 61 12.60 7.98 -5.53
CA SER A 61 12.78 7.02 -6.62
C SER A 61 12.04 7.42 -7.88
N VAL A 62 10.77 7.82 -7.74
CA VAL A 62 9.93 8.25 -8.86
C VAL A 62 9.23 9.55 -8.50
N LEU A 63 9.13 10.46 -9.44
CA LEU A 63 8.30 11.67 -9.33
C LEU A 63 7.28 11.70 -10.46
N ILE A 64 6.03 11.42 -10.12
CA ILE A 64 4.93 11.48 -11.08
C ILE A 64 4.42 12.91 -11.14
N GLN A 65 4.64 13.56 -12.27
CA GLN A 65 4.21 14.94 -12.46
C GLN A 65 2.68 15.02 -12.68
N GLY A 66 2.11 16.08 -12.06
CA GLY A 66 0.71 16.39 -12.28
C GLY A 66 0.38 16.91 -13.67
N PRO A 67 -0.72 17.61 -13.81
CA PRO A 67 -1.61 18.12 -12.76
C PRO A 67 -2.56 17.07 -12.16
N LYS A 68 -2.85 15.99 -12.87
CA LYS A 68 -3.81 14.96 -12.42
C LYS A 68 -3.11 13.86 -11.62
N GLN A 69 -3.84 13.35 -10.64
CA GLN A 69 -3.41 12.16 -9.90
C GLN A 69 -3.33 10.94 -10.84
N PRO A 70 -2.35 10.05 -10.66
CA PRO A 70 -2.19 8.86 -11.49
C PRO A 70 -3.37 7.88 -11.39
N GLY A 71 -4.07 7.87 -10.25
CA GLY A 71 -5.18 6.96 -10.01
C GLY A 71 -4.77 5.49 -10.22
N ASN A 72 -5.58 4.73 -10.94
CA ASN A 72 -5.30 3.33 -11.25
C ASN A 72 -4.14 3.13 -12.25
N ASP A 73 -3.72 4.20 -12.94
CA ASP A 73 -2.62 4.13 -13.90
C ASP A 73 -1.24 4.26 -13.21
N ILE A 74 -1.20 4.31 -11.88
CA ILE A 74 0.03 4.38 -11.10
C ILE A 74 0.98 3.23 -11.43
N ASP A 75 0.46 2.07 -11.82
CA ASP A 75 1.25 0.90 -12.19
C ASP A 75 2.20 1.18 -13.38
N VAL A 76 1.81 2.07 -14.30
CA VAL A 76 2.65 2.47 -15.44
C VAL A 76 3.92 3.16 -14.95
N TYR A 77 3.77 4.05 -13.97
CA TYR A 77 4.87 4.83 -13.41
C TYR A 77 5.75 4.01 -12.47
N LEU A 78 5.15 3.07 -11.75
CA LEU A 78 5.89 2.21 -10.81
C LEU A 78 6.60 1.04 -11.47
N ARG A 79 6.24 0.68 -12.69
CA ARG A 79 6.78 -0.47 -13.40
C ARG A 79 8.30 -0.51 -13.43
N PRO A 80 9.02 0.56 -13.85
CA PRO A 80 10.48 0.56 -13.87
C PRO A 80 11.07 0.30 -12.48
N LEU A 81 10.54 0.93 -11.44
CA LEU A 81 10.98 0.71 -10.06
C LEU A 81 10.76 -0.74 -9.62
N VAL A 82 9.60 -1.32 -9.94
CA VAL A 82 9.29 -2.72 -9.59
C VAL A 82 10.24 -3.68 -10.33
N GLU A 83 10.54 -3.41 -11.61
CA GLU A 83 11.48 -4.22 -12.40
C GLU A 83 12.89 -4.17 -11.81
N GLU A 84 13.38 -3.02 -11.38
CA GLU A 84 14.67 -2.87 -10.68
C GLU A 84 14.68 -3.60 -9.32
N LEU A 85 13.62 -3.43 -8.52
CA LEU A 85 13.49 -4.13 -7.25
C LEU A 85 13.44 -5.65 -7.44
N LEU A 86 12.83 -6.14 -8.51
CA LEU A 86 12.82 -7.57 -8.84
C LEU A 86 14.20 -8.10 -9.22
N GLN A 87 15.04 -7.31 -9.88
CA GLN A 87 16.45 -7.70 -10.16
C GLN A 87 17.25 -7.86 -8.85
N LEU A 88 17.03 -6.94 -7.91
CA LEU A 88 17.64 -6.99 -6.58
C LEU A 88 17.10 -8.13 -5.69
N TRP A 89 15.85 -8.54 -5.94
CA TRP A 89 15.20 -9.61 -5.18
C TRP A 89 15.50 -11.01 -5.72
N ASN A 90 15.49 -11.16 -7.05
CA ASN A 90 15.56 -12.44 -7.71
C ASN A 90 17.01 -12.94 -7.86
N GLY A 91 17.19 -14.26 -7.82
CA GLY A 91 18.46 -14.91 -8.09
C GLY A 91 19.57 -14.52 -7.13
N THR A 92 20.71 -14.15 -7.68
CA THR A 92 21.91 -13.76 -6.92
C THR A 92 21.91 -12.30 -6.48
N GLY A 93 20.95 -11.49 -6.96
CA GLY A 93 20.97 -10.03 -6.76
C GLY A 93 21.78 -9.32 -7.86
N VAL A 94 22.26 -8.14 -7.55
CA VAL A 94 23.03 -7.28 -8.47
C VAL A 94 24.45 -7.12 -7.96
N ARG A 95 25.42 -7.30 -8.86
CA ARG A 95 26.85 -7.13 -8.54
C ARG A 95 27.15 -5.69 -8.18
N ALA A 96 27.67 -5.46 -6.99
CA ALA A 96 28.01 -4.16 -6.45
C ALA A 96 29.42 -4.14 -5.86
N TRP A 97 30.05 -2.98 -5.86
CA TRP A 97 31.36 -2.77 -5.24
C TRP A 97 31.21 -2.26 -3.81
N ASP A 98 31.88 -2.91 -2.88
CA ASP A 98 31.97 -2.48 -1.48
C ASP A 98 33.31 -1.77 -1.29
N GLU A 99 33.27 -0.44 -1.26
CA GLU A 99 34.48 0.42 -1.12
C GLU A 99 35.20 0.18 0.22
N HIS A 100 34.46 -0.10 1.29
CA HIS A 100 35.05 -0.33 2.60
C HIS A 100 35.84 -1.66 2.65
N MET A 101 35.27 -2.69 2.04
CA MET A 101 35.89 -4.02 2.01
C MET A 101 36.82 -4.23 0.81
N GLY A 102 36.85 -3.31 -0.16
CA GLY A 102 37.63 -3.39 -1.38
C GLY A 102 37.30 -4.60 -2.24
N LYS A 103 36.06 -5.03 -2.27
CA LYS A 103 35.61 -6.22 -3.03
C LYS A 103 34.20 -6.10 -3.56
N GLU A 104 33.93 -6.87 -4.58
CA GLU A 104 32.58 -7.05 -5.10
C GLU A 104 31.75 -7.98 -4.22
N PHE A 105 30.44 -7.75 -4.22
CA PHE A 105 29.44 -8.61 -3.58
C PHE A 105 28.12 -8.57 -4.34
N ASP A 106 27.23 -9.51 -4.06
CA ASP A 106 25.92 -9.57 -4.66
C ASP A 106 24.92 -8.87 -3.75
N LEU A 107 24.56 -7.64 -4.13
CA LEU A 107 23.60 -6.82 -3.41
C LEU A 107 22.18 -7.34 -3.64
N LYS A 108 21.49 -7.65 -2.57
CA LYS A 108 20.08 -7.99 -2.58
C LYS A 108 19.26 -6.90 -1.87
N ALA A 109 18.02 -6.70 -2.33
CA ALA A 109 17.10 -5.81 -1.66
C ALA A 109 15.70 -6.43 -1.56
N LEU A 110 15.02 -6.11 -0.46
CA LEU A 110 13.65 -6.52 -0.19
C LEU A 110 12.78 -5.29 0.01
N LEU A 111 11.70 -5.17 -0.73
CA LEU A 111 10.61 -4.27 -0.37
C LEU A 111 9.81 -4.90 0.78
N PHE A 112 10.10 -4.43 1.99
CA PHE A 112 9.56 -5.00 3.23
C PHE A 112 8.14 -4.54 3.53
N VAL A 113 7.86 -3.24 3.36
CA VAL A 113 6.56 -2.64 3.62
C VAL A 113 6.26 -1.52 2.63
N THR A 114 4.97 -1.24 2.46
CA THR A 114 4.49 0.01 1.86
C THR A 114 3.81 0.86 2.94
N ILE A 115 4.07 2.16 2.94
CA ILE A 115 3.57 3.12 3.92
C ILE A 115 2.78 4.18 3.17
N ASN A 116 1.46 4.11 3.25
CA ASN A 116 0.59 4.97 2.47
C ASN A 116 -0.61 5.38 3.31
N ASP A 117 -1.16 6.54 3.04
CA ASP A 117 -2.49 6.90 3.50
C ASP A 117 -3.56 6.06 2.78
N TRP A 118 -4.80 6.21 3.20
CA TRP A 118 -5.91 5.41 2.65
C TRP A 118 -6.15 5.63 1.15
N PRO A 119 -6.15 6.87 0.61
CA PRO A 119 -6.24 7.13 -0.82
C PRO A 119 -5.08 6.54 -1.62
N ALA A 120 -3.86 6.73 -1.18
CA ALA A 120 -2.68 6.20 -1.86
C ALA A 120 -2.66 4.65 -1.84
N LEU A 121 -3.03 4.04 -0.71
CA LEU A 121 -3.17 2.59 -0.61
C LEU A 121 -4.18 2.04 -1.62
N SER A 122 -5.29 2.74 -1.86
CA SER A 122 -6.28 2.31 -2.85
C SER A 122 -5.72 2.32 -4.27
N ASN A 123 -4.92 3.34 -4.62
CA ASN A 123 -4.28 3.41 -5.92
C ASN A 123 -3.27 2.27 -6.11
N LEU A 124 -2.45 1.99 -5.10
CA LEU A 124 -1.43 0.93 -5.14
C LEU A 124 -2.03 -0.47 -5.15
N SER A 125 -3.07 -0.71 -4.34
CA SER A 125 -3.72 -2.03 -4.24
C SER A 125 -4.78 -2.25 -5.31
N GLY A 126 -5.23 -1.19 -5.99
CA GLY A 126 -6.35 -1.23 -6.93
C GLY A 126 -7.70 -1.43 -6.28
N GLN A 127 -7.79 -1.30 -4.96
CA GLN A 127 -9.05 -1.37 -4.23
C GLN A 127 -9.71 -0.01 -4.17
N THR A 128 -11.03 0.01 -4.00
CA THR A 128 -11.74 1.28 -3.80
C THR A 128 -11.55 1.80 -2.37
N ASN A 129 -11.40 3.13 -2.24
CA ASN A 129 -11.39 3.83 -0.96
C ASN A 129 -12.70 4.56 -0.65
N LYS A 130 -13.72 4.36 -1.50
CA LYS A 130 -15.04 4.99 -1.37
C LYS A 130 -16.14 3.95 -1.58
N GLY A 131 -17.32 4.21 -1.00
CA GLY A 131 -18.47 3.31 -1.12
C GLY A 131 -18.64 2.41 0.10
N TYR A 132 -19.53 1.43 -0.01
CA TYR A 132 -19.92 0.58 1.13
C TYR A 132 -18.85 -0.43 1.54
N ARG A 133 -17.96 -0.83 0.65
CA ARG A 133 -16.94 -1.88 0.85
C ARG A 133 -15.53 -1.36 0.66
N ALA A 134 -15.25 -0.17 1.17
CA ALA A 134 -13.96 0.47 0.96
C ALA A 134 -12.87 0.06 1.97
N CYS A 135 -13.15 -0.84 2.91
CA CYS A 135 -12.14 -1.34 3.83
C CYS A 135 -11.22 -2.34 3.15
N THR A 136 -9.94 -2.00 3.00
CA THR A 136 -8.92 -2.87 2.38
C THR A 136 -8.63 -4.15 3.20
N HIS A 137 -9.01 -4.19 4.47
CA HIS A 137 -8.79 -5.33 5.35
C HIS A 137 -9.99 -6.28 5.39
N CYS A 138 -11.21 -5.75 5.41
CA CYS A 138 -12.42 -6.54 5.67
C CYS A 138 -13.26 -6.78 4.41
N LEU A 139 -13.19 -5.88 3.40
CA LEU A 139 -14.00 -5.85 2.18
C LEU A 139 -15.48 -6.21 2.41
N ASP A 140 -15.86 -7.46 2.20
CA ASP A 140 -17.24 -7.92 2.28
C ASP A 140 -17.82 -7.87 3.69
N ASP A 141 -16.95 -7.88 4.70
CA ASP A 141 -17.32 -7.83 6.13
C ASP A 141 -17.31 -6.39 6.68
N THR A 142 -17.20 -5.40 5.80
CA THR A 142 -17.22 -3.98 6.19
C THR A 142 -18.62 -3.54 6.57
N ASP A 143 -18.80 -3.11 7.83
CA ASP A 143 -20.02 -2.45 8.25
C ASP A 143 -19.99 -0.98 7.79
N SER A 144 -20.89 -0.61 6.92
CA SER A 144 -21.00 0.76 6.43
C SER A 144 -22.43 1.25 6.41
N ILE A 145 -22.59 2.54 6.59
CA ILE A 145 -23.87 3.24 6.46
C ILE A 145 -23.67 4.54 5.70
N TYR A 146 -24.61 4.86 4.85
CA TYR A 146 -24.61 6.16 4.17
C TYR A 146 -25.32 7.20 5.04
N LEU A 147 -24.68 8.34 5.23
CA LEU A 147 -25.25 9.49 5.95
C LEU A 147 -25.74 10.53 4.94
N ASP A 148 -27.05 10.63 4.77
CA ASP A 148 -27.69 11.54 3.79
C ASP A 148 -27.30 13.00 4.01
N ASN A 149 -27.33 13.47 5.26
CA ASN A 149 -27.01 14.85 5.60
C ASN A 149 -25.53 15.21 5.30
N CYS A 150 -24.63 14.26 5.43
CA CYS A 150 -23.19 14.44 5.18
C CYS A 150 -22.78 13.99 3.77
N ARG A 151 -23.67 13.36 3.03
CA ARG A 151 -23.45 12.77 1.68
C ARG A 151 -22.19 11.89 1.61
N LYS A 152 -21.98 11.05 2.63
CA LYS A 152 -20.81 10.15 2.69
C LYS A 152 -21.10 8.86 3.40
N ASN A 153 -20.36 7.83 3.05
CA ASN A 153 -20.34 6.57 3.79
C ASN A 153 -19.48 6.73 5.05
N VAL A 154 -19.93 6.13 6.14
CA VAL A 154 -19.15 5.94 7.36
C VAL A 154 -19.09 4.46 7.68
N TYR A 155 -17.98 4.04 8.27
CA TYR A 155 -17.72 2.65 8.59
C TYR A 155 -17.92 2.44 10.09
N LEU A 156 -18.69 1.43 10.41
CA LEU A 156 -19.14 1.12 11.76
C LEU A 156 -18.57 -0.22 12.22
N GLY A 157 -19.02 -0.67 13.40
CA GLY A 157 -18.74 -2.01 13.85
C GLY A 157 -17.33 -2.24 14.41
N HIS A 158 -16.56 -1.18 14.68
CA HIS A 158 -15.18 -1.29 15.16
C HIS A 158 -15.03 -2.07 16.47
N ARG A 159 -16.10 -2.23 17.27
CA ARG A 159 -16.09 -3.08 18.46
C ARG A 159 -15.80 -4.56 18.16
N ARG A 160 -16.05 -5.01 16.93
CA ARG A 160 -15.75 -6.38 16.49
C ARG A 160 -14.27 -6.73 16.55
N PHE A 161 -13.39 -5.72 16.45
CA PHE A 161 -11.93 -5.91 16.53
C PHE A 161 -11.41 -6.07 17.96
N LEU A 162 -12.25 -5.80 18.95
CA LEU A 162 -11.90 -6.04 20.35
C LEU A 162 -12.14 -7.51 20.69
N PRO A 163 -11.37 -8.09 21.64
CA PRO A 163 -11.61 -9.46 22.10
C PRO A 163 -13.08 -9.68 22.49
N SER A 164 -13.62 -10.85 22.22
CA SER A 164 -15.06 -11.16 22.40
C SER A 164 -15.58 -10.87 23.82
N ARG A 165 -14.72 -10.99 24.83
CA ARG A 165 -15.05 -10.72 26.23
C ARG A 165 -14.81 -9.28 26.68
N HIS A 166 -14.35 -8.40 25.76
CA HIS A 166 -14.03 -7.02 26.13
C HIS A 166 -15.26 -6.25 26.63
N PRO A 167 -15.17 -5.50 27.76
CA PRO A 167 -16.31 -4.84 28.38
C PRO A 167 -17.04 -3.85 27.46
N ILE A 168 -16.31 -3.17 26.57
CA ILE A 168 -16.90 -2.22 25.61
C ILE A 168 -17.83 -2.91 24.60
N ARG A 169 -17.60 -4.17 24.26
CA ARG A 169 -18.52 -4.92 23.37
C ARG A 169 -19.88 -5.12 24.01
N LYS A 170 -19.96 -5.19 25.33
CA LYS A 170 -21.21 -5.36 26.09
C LYS A 170 -21.95 -4.04 26.36
N LYS A 171 -21.25 -2.88 26.25
CA LYS A 171 -21.87 -1.57 26.50
C LYS A 171 -22.77 -1.17 25.33
N GLY A 172 -24.09 -1.13 25.57
CA GLY A 172 -25.08 -0.65 24.61
C GLY A 172 -25.25 0.88 24.57
N LYS A 173 -25.05 1.58 25.71
CA LYS A 173 -25.44 2.98 25.90
C LYS A 173 -25.02 3.95 24.76
N HIS A 174 -23.85 3.76 24.18
CA HIS A 174 -23.34 4.60 23.11
C HIS A 174 -23.44 3.96 21.71
N PHE A 175 -24.11 2.79 21.61
CA PHE A 175 -24.16 1.97 20.42
C PHE A 175 -25.56 1.45 20.15
N LYS A 176 -26.53 2.35 20.07
CA LYS A 176 -27.97 2.06 19.81
C LYS A 176 -28.62 1.09 20.81
N GLY A 177 -28.09 0.99 22.03
CA GLY A 177 -28.62 0.09 23.06
C GLY A 177 -28.15 -1.36 22.96
N GLU A 178 -27.38 -1.73 21.97
CA GLU A 178 -27.05 -3.13 21.68
C GLU A 178 -25.62 -3.51 22.09
N ALA A 179 -25.45 -4.75 22.57
CA ALA A 179 -24.15 -5.39 22.72
C ALA A 179 -23.69 -5.96 21.38
N ASP A 180 -22.37 -6.00 21.16
CA ASP A 180 -21.78 -6.58 19.94
C ASP A 180 -21.26 -8.00 20.21
N HIS A 181 -22.00 -8.99 19.76
CA HIS A 181 -21.67 -10.41 19.89
C HIS A 181 -21.05 -11.02 18.64
N ARG A 182 -20.88 -10.23 17.57
CA ARG A 182 -20.36 -10.72 16.30
C ARG A 182 -18.90 -11.18 16.44
N THR A 183 -18.50 -12.08 15.58
CA THR A 183 -17.10 -12.51 15.47
C THR A 183 -16.23 -11.38 14.93
N GLU A 184 -14.94 -11.43 15.22
CA GLU A 184 -13.97 -10.54 14.61
C GLU A 184 -13.99 -10.69 13.08
N PRO A 185 -13.90 -9.58 12.32
CA PRO A 185 -13.83 -9.65 10.88
C PRO A 185 -12.59 -10.42 10.45
N ARG A 186 -12.73 -11.24 9.41
CA ARG A 186 -11.58 -11.97 8.87
C ARG A 186 -10.61 -10.98 8.20
N HIS A 187 -9.39 -10.92 8.71
CA HIS A 187 -8.30 -10.23 8.04
C HIS A 187 -7.76 -11.08 6.89
N ARG A 188 -7.53 -10.46 5.75
CA ARG A 188 -6.94 -11.13 4.61
C ARG A 188 -5.46 -11.32 4.79
N THR A 189 -4.98 -12.47 4.40
CA THR A 189 -3.55 -12.74 4.27
C THR A 189 -3.02 -12.23 2.93
N GLY A 190 -1.71 -12.10 2.80
CA GLY A 190 -1.09 -11.80 1.51
C GLY A 190 -1.41 -12.85 0.43
N ALA A 191 -1.61 -14.11 0.81
CA ALA A 191 -2.03 -15.18 -0.10
C ALA A 191 -3.46 -14.93 -0.61
N ASP A 192 -4.41 -14.60 0.29
CA ASP A 192 -5.77 -14.26 -0.12
C ASP A 192 -5.79 -13.09 -1.12
N VAL A 193 -4.97 -12.05 -0.87
CA VAL A 193 -4.87 -10.89 -1.78
C VAL A 193 -4.25 -11.30 -3.12
N ASN A 194 -3.19 -12.10 -3.10
CA ASN A 194 -2.57 -12.61 -4.33
C ASN A 194 -3.56 -13.42 -5.16
N ASP A 195 -4.33 -14.29 -4.54
CA ASP A 195 -5.35 -15.09 -5.22
C ASP A 195 -6.45 -14.24 -5.87
N MET A 196 -6.77 -13.09 -5.27
CA MET A 196 -7.75 -12.15 -5.83
C MET A 196 -7.24 -11.39 -7.05
N VAL A 197 -5.92 -11.19 -7.17
CA VAL A 197 -5.33 -10.33 -8.21
C VAL A 197 -4.54 -11.06 -9.28
N LYS A 198 -4.16 -12.32 -9.05
CA LYS A 198 -3.28 -13.10 -9.97
C LYS A 198 -3.79 -13.22 -11.39
N ASP A 199 -5.12 -13.25 -11.56
CA ASP A 199 -5.78 -13.40 -12.85
C ASP A 199 -6.26 -12.06 -13.47
N LEU A 200 -5.98 -10.94 -12.78
CA LEU A 200 -6.37 -9.62 -13.26
C LEU A 200 -5.48 -9.20 -14.44
N LYS A 201 -6.10 -8.94 -15.58
CA LYS A 201 -5.40 -8.33 -16.71
C LYS A 201 -5.26 -6.84 -16.50
N VAL A 202 -4.02 -6.36 -16.42
CA VAL A 202 -3.74 -4.92 -16.40
C VAL A 202 -3.94 -4.37 -17.79
N VAL A 203 -4.89 -3.44 -17.96
CA VAL A 203 -5.17 -2.76 -19.22
C VAL A 203 -4.75 -1.33 -19.09
N PHE A 204 -3.73 -0.95 -19.85
CA PHE A 204 -3.25 0.42 -19.94
C PHE A 204 -4.04 1.19 -21.01
N ALA A 205 -4.39 2.43 -20.71
CA ALA A 205 -5.09 3.37 -21.57
C ALA A 205 -6.53 2.98 -21.96
N LYS A 206 -7.48 3.76 -21.49
CA LYS A 206 -8.84 3.80 -22.04
C LYS A 206 -8.83 4.68 -23.29
N GLY A 207 -8.72 4.07 -24.46
CA GLY A 207 -9.02 4.77 -25.71
C GLY A 207 -10.54 5.05 -25.80
N PRO A 208 -10.94 6.12 -26.52
CA PRO A 208 -12.35 6.36 -26.81
C PRO A 208 -12.98 5.13 -27.47
N GLY A 209 -14.12 4.65 -26.94
CA GLY A 209 -14.87 3.53 -27.50
C GLY A 209 -14.41 2.12 -27.15
N ARG A 210 -13.44 1.93 -26.25
CA ARG A 210 -13.07 0.59 -25.78
C ARG A 210 -14.06 0.08 -24.75
N GLN A 211 -14.60 -1.10 -25.02
CA GLN A 211 -15.38 -1.88 -24.05
C GLN A 211 -14.51 -2.29 -22.87
N PRO A 212 -15.08 -2.38 -21.63
CA PRO A 212 -14.38 -2.95 -20.49
C PRO A 212 -13.85 -4.33 -20.86
N VAL A 213 -12.59 -4.61 -20.54
CA VAL A 213 -12.03 -5.95 -20.76
C VAL A 213 -12.60 -6.85 -19.66
N PRO A 214 -13.25 -7.97 -20.01
CA PRO A 214 -13.67 -8.95 -19.00
C PRO A 214 -12.47 -9.34 -18.13
N ASN A 215 -12.64 -9.32 -16.79
CA ASN A 215 -11.56 -9.49 -15.81
C ASN A 215 -10.44 -8.43 -15.87
N GLY A 216 -10.67 -7.29 -16.47
CA GLY A 216 -9.82 -6.13 -16.29
C GLY A 216 -9.93 -5.60 -14.86
N ARG A 217 -8.93 -4.82 -14.43
CA ARG A 217 -8.96 -4.12 -13.14
C ARG A 217 -10.04 -3.05 -13.18
N GLU A 218 -11.29 -3.46 -12.97
CA GLU A 218 -12.39 -2.54 -12.75
C GLU A 218 -12.27 -1.96 -11.34
N LYS A 219 -12.69 -0.71 -11.21
CA LYS A 219 -12.80 -0.10 -9.88
C LYS A 219 -13.87 -0.85 -9.10
N PHE A 220 -13.45 -1.65 -8.15
CA PHE A 220 -14.34 -2.23 -7.16
C PHE A 220 -14.72 -1.19 -6.10
#